data_b00ae6600ce62e3dfb69a91e58c1081b
#
_entry.id   b00ae6600ce62e3dfb69a91e58c1081b
#
_cell.length_a   1.000
_cell.length_b   1.000
_cell.length_c   1.000
_cell.angle_alpha   90.00
_cell.angle_beta   90.00
_cell.angle_gamma   90.00
#
_symmetry.space_group_name_H-M   'P 1'
#
loop_
_entity.id
_entity.type
_entity.pdbx_description
1 polymer ?
#
loop_
_entity_poly.entity_id
_entity_poly.type
_entity_poly.pdbx_seq_one_letter_code
_entity_poly.pdbx_strand_id
1 'polypeptide(L)'
;MTSQEKKQLQITACKVRMGIVESTHAAKCGHPGGSLSAADLITYLYNKEMNVDPANPKWEDRDRFVLSKGHTAPGLYAALAHRGFFPVEDLKQLRKLGHYLQGHPNMNTVPGVDMSTGSLGQGISTACGMALAAKEIGRASCRERV
;
A
#
# COMPACT_ATOMS: atom_id res chain seq x y z
N MET A 1 -16.58 15.13 -2.03
CA MET A 1 -15.16 15.57 -1.90
C MET A 1 -15.10 17.06 -2.18
N THR A 2 -14.57 17.84 -1.24
CA THR A 2 -14.37 19.30 -1.38
C THR A 2 -13.16 19.61 -2.24
N SER A 3 -13.06 20.86 -2.75
CA SER A 3 -11.87 21.31 -3.50
C SER A 3 -10.59 21.24 -2.65
N GLN A 4 -10.70 21.48 -1.34
CA GLN A 4 -9.57 21.41 -0.42
C GLN A 4 -9.10 19.95 -0.21
N GLU A 5 -10.03 19.01 -0.03
CA GLU A 5 -9.70 17.57 0.06
C GLU A 5 -9.01 17.08 -1.22
N LYS A 6 -9.54 17.48 -2.38
CA LYS A 6 -8.94 17.13 -3.68
C LYS A 6 -7.50 17.64 -3.78
N LYS A 7 -7.27 18.91 -3.41
CA LYS A 7 -5.92 19.51 -3.41
C LYS A 7 -4.97 18.76 -2.47
N GLN A 8 -5.44 18.39 -1.27
CA GLN A 8 -4.63 17.64 -0.31
C GLN A 8 -4.26 16.25 -0.85
N LEU A 9 -5.19 15.53 -1.48
CA LEU A 9 -4.91 14.25 -2.13
C LEU A 9 -3.89 14.39 -3.26
N GLN A 10 -3.99 15.43 -4.08
CA GLN A 10 -3.01 15.71 -5.15
C GLN A 10 -1.62 15.97 -4.58
N ILE A 11 -1.50 16.75 -3.51
CA ILE A 11 -0.23 16.99 -2.82
C ILE A 11 0.34 15.66 -2.28
N THR A 12 -0.48 14.86 -1.64
CA THR A 12 -0.06 13.55 -1.11
C THR A 12 0.38 12.62 -2.23
N ALA A 13 -0.35 12.57 -3.35
CA ALA A 13 0.03 11.78 -4.52
C ALA A 13 1.39 12.23 -5.12
N CYS A 14 1.67 13.54 -5.12
CA CYS A 14 3.00 14.04 -5.51
C CYS A 14 4.09 13.57 -4.54
N LYS A 15 3.85 13.59 -3.23
CA LYS A 15 4.79 13.08 -2.23
C LYS A 15 5.02 11.58 -2.40
N VAL A 16 3.98 10.80 -2.68
CA VAL A 16 4.10 9.36 -2.98
C VAL A 16 4.97 9.12 -4.21
N ARG A 17 4.78 9.90 -5.29
CA ARG A 17 5.65 9.81 -6.49
C ARG A 17 7.11 10.15 -6.17
N MET A 18 7.36 11.17 -5.37
CA MET A 18 8.70 11.52 -4.92
C MET A 18 9.32 10.35 -4.13
N GLY A 19 8.59 9.77 -3.17
CA GLY A 19 9.04 8.63 -2.40
C GLY A 19 9.34 7.39 -3.26
N ILE A 20 8.56 7.15 -4.34
CA ILE A 20 8.85 6.08 -5.31
C ILE A 20 10.20 6.32 -5.99
N VAL A 21 10.43 7.51 -6.49
CA VAL A 21 11.67 7.86 -7.19
C VAL A 21 12.87 7.83 -6.23
N GLU A 22 12.73 8.41 -5.05
CA GLU A 22 13.79 8.40 -4.02
C GLU A 22 14.18 6.99 -3.59
N SER A 23 13.20 6.14 -3.32
CA SER A 23 13.44 4.77 -2.86
C SER A 23 14.11 3.91 -3.93
N THR A 24 13.64 3.97 -5.18
CA THR A 24 14.22 3.23 -6.30
C THR A 24 15.61 3.76 -6.68
N HIS A 25 15.82 5.08 -6.60
CA HIS A 25 17.13 5.68 -6.79
C HIS A 25 18.12 5.25 -5.70
N ALA A 26 17.73 5.30 -4.43
CA ALA A 26 18.58 4.88 -3.31
C ALA A 26 18.95 3.38 -3.40
N ALA A 27 18.02 2.54 -3.81
CA ALA A 27 18.21 1.11 -4.00
C ALA A 27 18.98 0.78 -5.30
N LYS A 28 19.12 1.72 -6.23
CA LYS A 28 19.65 1.53 -7.60
C LYS A 28 18.96 0.38 -8.36
N CYS A 29 17.73 0.07 -7.99
CA CYS A 29 16.90 -0.97 -8.60
C CYS A 29 15.43 -0.81 -8.19
N GLY A 30 14.54 -1.48 -8.92
CA GLY A 30 13.11 -1.48 -8.64
C GLY A 30 12.28 -1.24 -9.91
N HIS A 31 10.96 -1.07 -9.71
CA HIS A 31 10.00 -0.93 -10.80
C HIS A 31 9.25 0.41 -10.68
N PRO A 32 9.90 1.56 -11.00
CA PRO A 32 9.28 2.87 -10.80
C PRO A 32 8.05 3.08 -11.68
N GLY A 33 8.07 2.63 -12.94
CA GLY A 33 6.95 2.82 -13.88
C GLY A 33 5.65 2.20 -13.37
N GLY A 34 5.69 0.93 -12.95
CA GLY A 34 4.53 0.24 -12.40
C GLY A 34 4.07 0.79 -11.05
N SER A 35 5.00 1.37 -10.26
CA SER A 35 4.69 2.05 -8.99
C SER A 35 4.01 3.41 -9.25
N LEU A 36 4.58 4.22 -10.15
CA LEU A 36 4.04 5.53 -10.53
C LEU A 36 2.64 5.44 -11.14
N SER A 37 2.37 4.41 -11.98
CA SER A 37 1.06 4.19 -12.59
C SER A 37 -0.08 3.96 -11.59
N ALA A 38 0.24 3.49 -10.38
CA ALA A 38 -0.74 3.23 -9.33
C ALA A 38 -0.75 4.30 -8.21
N ALA A 39 0.14 5.29 -8.26
CA ALA A 39 0.36 6.23 -7.17
C ALA A 39 -0.91 7.00 -6.77
N ASP A 40 -1.68 7.51 -7.73
CA ASP A 40 -2.92 8.25 -7.45
C ASP A 40 -3.98 7.36 -6.84
N LEU A 41 -4.16 6.15 -7.41
CA LEU A 41 -5.15 5.19 -6.94
C LEU A 41 -4.85 4.76 -5.49
N ILE A 42 -3.61 4.35 -5.21
CA ILE A 42 -3.22 3.89 -3.86
C ILE A 42 -3.31 5.07 -2.87
N THR A 43 -2.89 6.26 -3.27
CA THR A 43 -3.04 7.47 -2.43
C THR A 43 -4.51 7.73 -2.08
N TYR A 44 -5.41 7.66 -3.06
CA TYR A 44 -6.83 7.86 -2.83
C TYR A 44 -7.39 6.79 -1.87
N LEU A 45 -7.08 5.52 -2.11
CA LEU A 45 -7.54 4.41 -1.29
C LEU A 45 -7.13 4.61 0.19
N TYR A 46 -5.85 4.80 0.47
CA TYR A 46 -5.36 4.90 1.85
C TYR A 46 -5.72 6.20 2.58
N ASN A 47 -5.99 7.28 1.86
CA ASN A 47 -6.26 8.58 2.49
C ASN A 47 -7.74 8.98 2.49
N LYS A 48 -8.60 8.34 1.70
CA LYS A 48 -10.00 8.73 1.58
C LYS A 48 -10.98 7.57 1.70
N GLU A 49 -10.67 6.43 1.10
CA GLU A 49 -11.65 5.36 0.92
C GLU A 49 -11.55 4.28 1.98
N MET A 50 -10.33 3.83 2.29
CA MET A 50 -10.10 2.72 3.19
C MET A 50 -10.18 3.13 4.66
N ASN A 51 -10.81 2.28 5.44
CA ASN A 51 -10.83 2.38 6.90
C ASN A 51 -9.59 1.66 7.46
N VAL A 52 -8.53 2.42 7.71
CA VAL A 52 -7.24 1.93 8.21
C VAL A 52 -6.71 2.86 9.30
N ASP A 53 -6.04 2.29 10.31
CA ASP A 53 -5.41 3.03 11.39
C ASP A 53 -3.90 2.75 11.42
N PRO A 54 -3.05 3.74 11.09
CA PRO A 54 -1.60 3.60 11.18
C PRO A 54 -1.09 3.29 12.59
N ALA A 55 -1.79 3.75 13.64
CA ALA A 55 -1.42 3.45 15.02
C ALA A 55 -1.75 1.99 15.43
N ASN A 56 -2.69 1.36 14.73
CA ASN A 56 -3.05 -0.04 14.92
C ASN A 56 -3.11 -0.79 13.59
N PRO A 57 -1.95 -1.06 12.94
CA PRO A 57 -1.90 -1.66 11.60
C PRO A 57 -2.46 -3.08 11.52
N LYS A 58 -2.70 -3.73 12.65
CA LYS A 58 -3.29 -5.08 12.74
C LYS A 58 -4.75 -5.07 13.19
N TRP A 59 -5.39 -3.90 13.27
CA TRP A 59 -6.80 -3.79 13.62
C TRP A 59 -7.65 -4.78 12.80
N GLU A 60 -8.48 -5.57 13.47
CA GLU A 60 -9.20 -6.68 12.84
C GLU A 60 -10.24 -6.22 11.83
N ASP A 61 -10.95 -5.12 12.11
CA ASP A 61 -12.05 -4.61 11.28
C ASP A 61 -11.58 -3.59 10.22
N ARG A 62 -10.26 -3.49 10.00
CA ARG A 62 -9.72 -2.63 8.94
C ARG A 62 -10.04 -3.16 7.56
N ASP A 63 -10.09 -2.27 6.57
CA ASP A 63 -10.04 -2.66 5.17
C ASP A 63 -8.66 -3.25 4.83
N ARG A 64 -8.64 -4.21 3.89
CA ARG A 64 -7.41 -4.90 3.46
C ARG A 64 -7.10 -4.60 2.00
N PHE A 65 -5.83 -4.34 1.74
CA PHE A 65 -5.32 -4.07 0.41
C PHE A 65 -4.30 -5.12 -0.02
N VAL A 66 -4.51 -5.73 -1.18
CA VAL A 66 -3.58 -6.70 -1.77
C VAL A 66 -2.99 -6.14 -3.06
N LEU A 67 -1.68 -5.89 -3.05
CA LEU A 67 -0.95 -5.45 -4.24
C LEU A 67 -0.62 -6.65 -5.13
N SER A 68 -1.49 -6.99 -6.09
CA SER A 68 -1.31 -8.17 -6.96
C SER A 68 -0.13 -8.06 -7.96
N LYS A 69 0.51 -6.89 -8.05
CA LYS A 69 1.79 -6.64 -8.73
C LYS A 69 2.89 -6.34 -7.70
N GLY A 70 3.24 -7.32 -6.87
CA GLY A 70 4.14 -7.16 -5.72
C GLY A 70 5.50 -6.53 -6.03
N HIS A 71 6.00 -6.68 -7.28
CA HIS A 71 7.22 -6.02 -7.75
C HIS A 71 7.15 -4.48 -7.72
N THR A 72 5.94 -3.90 -7.66
CA THR A 72 5.73 -2.45 -7.51
C THR A 72 5.59 -2.02 -6.04
N ALA A 73 6.20 -2.77 -5.13
CA ALA A 73 6.28 -2.46 -3.70
C ALA A 73 6.68 -1.00 -3.38
N PRO A 74 7.59 -0.33 -4.12
CA PRO A 74 7.91 1.08 -3.85
C PRO A 74 6.70 2.00 -3.84
N GLY A 75 5.68 1.73 -4.69
CA GLY A 75 4.43 2.49 -4.71
C GLY A 75 3.60 2.31 -3.43
N LEU A 76 3.45 1.06 -2.99
CA LEU A 76 2.75 0.74 -1.75
C LEU A 76 3.50 1.30 -0.53
N TYR A 77 4.81 1.12 -0.46
CA TYR A 77 5.61 1.62 0.66
C TYR A 77 5.57 3.14 0.78
N ALA A 78 5.67 3.86 -0.33
CA ALA A 78 5.56 5.32 -0.33
C ALA A 78 4.17 5.78 0.16
N ALA A 79 3.10 5.11 -0.26
CA ALA A 79 1.76 5.42 0.21
C ALA A 79 1.58 5.13 1.70
N LEU A 80 2.06 3.98 2.19
CA LEU A 80 2.01 3.61 3.61
C LEU A 80 2.82 4.58 4.48
N ALA A 81 4.05 4.95 4.08
CA ALA A 81 4.88 5.90 4.79
C ALA A 81 4.19 7.28 4.89
N HIS A 82 3.67 7.81 3.78
CA HIS A 82 2.95 9.09 3.78
C HIS A 82 1.59 9.04 4.47
N ARG A 83 1.02 7.85 4.66
CA ARG A 83 -0.17 7.65 5.51
C ARG A 83 0.19 7.58 7.00
N GLY A 84 1.46 7.34 7.35
CA GLY A 84 1.96 7.34 8.72
C GLY A 84 2.17 5.94 9.33
N PHE A 85 2.21 4.87 8.55
CA PHE A 85 2.46 3.51 9.05
C PHE A 85 3.90 3.29 9.51
N PHE A 86 4.85 4.03 8.93
CA PHE A 86 6.27 4.04 9.30
C PHE A 86 6.94 5.33 8.80
N PRO A 87 8.17 5.65 9.26
CA PRO A 87 8.87 6.87 8.87
C PRO A 87 9.14 6.96 7.36
N VAL A 88 8.94 8.14 6.78
CA VAL A 88 9.18 8.38 5.34
C VAL A 88 10.65 8.19 4.98
N GLU A 89 11.55 8.47 5.90
CA GLU A 89 13.01 8.32 5.76
C GLU A 89 13.41 6.88 5.47
N ASP A 90 12.63 5.91 5.93
CA ASP A 90 12.89 4.48 5.72
C ASP A 90 12.76 4.08 4.25
N LEU A 91 12.09 4.85 3.42
CA LEU A 91 12.01 4.62 1.98
C LEU A 91 13.40 4.51 1.32
N LYS A 92 14.39 5.25 1.84
CA LYS A 92 15.80 5.21 1.37
C LYS A 92 16.52 3.91 1.74
N GLN A 93 15.90 3.08 2.58
CA GLN A 93 16.45 1.77 2.98
C GLN A 93 15.89 0.61 2.13
N LEU A 94 15.12 0.91 1.08
CA LEU A 94 14.55 -0.09 0.18
C LEU A 94 15.61 -1.11 -0.26
N ARG A 95 15.32 -2.41 -0.08
CA ARG A 95 16.18 -3.55 -0.45
C ARG A 95 17.54 -3.64 0.26
N LYS A 96 17.81 -2.83 1.27
CA LYS A 96 19.02 -3.00 2.05
C LYS A 96 18.93 -4.27 2.89
N LEU A 97 20.05 -4.97 3.00
CA LEU A 97 20.14 -6.20 3.79
C LEU A 97 19.76 -5.91 5.25
N GLY A 98 18.89 -6.75 5.80
CA GLY A 98 18.41 -6.63 7.18
C GLY A 98 17.32 -5.58 7.40
N HIS A 99 16.97 -4.76 6.40
CA HIS A 99 15.88 -3.81 6.52
C HIS A 99 14.53 -4.45 6.13
N TYR A 100 13.43 -4.00 6.73
CA TYR A 100 12.10 -4.59 6.51
C TYR A 100 11.47 -4.24 5.14
N LEU A 101 11.90 -3.13 4.48
CA LEU A 101 11.41 -2.73 3.16
C LEU A 101 12.12 -3.52 2.04
N GLN A 102 11.65 -4.73 1.80
CA GLN A 102 12.19 -5.61 0.78
C GLN A 102 11.62 -5.32 -0.62
N GLY A 103 12.15 -5.99 -1.66
CA GLY A 103 11.74 -5.77 -3.05
C GLY A 103 10.30 -6.17 -3.37
N HIS A 104 9.69 -6.99 -2.53
CA HIS A 104 8.28 -7.37 -2.56
C HIS A 104 7.65 -7.15 -1.18
N PRO A 105 6.34 -6.85 -1.11
CA PRO A 105 5.66 -6.64 0.17
C PRO A 105 5.71 -7.89 1.05
N ASN A 106 6.03 -7.72 2.33
CA ASN A 106 6.02 -8.78 3.31
C ASN A 106 5.10 -8.42 4.48
N MET A 107 3.99 -9.15 4.63
CA MET A 107 2.98 -8.91 5.65
C MET A 107 3.46 -9.14 7.09
N ASN A 108 4.57 -9.86 7.26
CA ASN A 108 5.12 -10.17 8.57
C ASN A 108 6.06 -9.08 9.11
N THR A 109 6.60 -8.25 8.22
CA THR A 109 7.65 -7.28 8.57
C THR A 109 7.27 -5.82 8.30
N VAL A 110 6.39 -5.56 7.33
CA VAL A 110 6.05 -4.18 6.93
C VAL A 110 4.70 -3.79 7.52
N PRO A 111 4.65 -2.77 8.40
CA PRO A 111 3.38 -2.26 8.92
C PRO A 111 2.44 -1.80 7.80
N GLY A 112 1.17 -2.21 7.88
CA GLY A 112 0.15 -1.84 6.88
C GLY A 112 0.14 -2.71 5.61
N VAL A 113 1.03 -3.69 5.48
CA VAL A 113 0.97 -4.71 4.42
C VAL A 113 0.10 -5.87 4.88
N ASP A 114 -0.98 -6.15 4.14
CA ASP A 114 -1.95 -7.20 4.48
C ASP A 114 -1.62 -8.57 3.88
N MET A 115 -0.88 -8.60 2.76
CA MET A 115 -0.50 -9.83 2.08
C MET A 115 0.87 -9.72 1.44
N SER A 116 1.71 -10.72 1.67
CA SER A 116 2.96 -10.90 0.92
C SER A 116 2.65 -11.31 -0.51
N THR A 117 3.15 -10.54 -1.48
CA THR A 117 2.93 -10.79 -2.90
C THR A 117 4.25 -10.72 -3.68
N GLY A 118 4.29 -11.34 -4.85
CA GLY A 118 5.48 -11.38 -5.72
C GLY A 118 5.14 -11.93 -7.08
N SER A 119 4.52 -13.09 -7.14
CA SER A 119 4.04 -13.67 -8.39
C SER A 119 2.90 -12.82 -8.96
N LEU A 120 3.14 -12.23 -10.14
CA LEU A 120 2.22 -11.29 -10.78
C LEU A 120 0.84 -11.92 -11.02
N GLY A 121 -0.20 -11.24 -10.54
CA GLY A 121 -1.60 -11.68 -10.70
C GLY A 121 -2.10 -12.60 -9.59
N GLN A 122 -1.25 -13.27 -8.81
CA GLN A 122 -1.66 -14.21 -7.77
C GLN A 122 -2.35 -13.55 -6.57
N GLY A 123 -2.09 -12.27 -6.35
CA GLY A 123 -2.72 -11.51 -5.26
C GLY A 123 -4.25 -11.44 -5.36
N ILE A 124 -4.82 -11.52 -6.57
CA ILE A 124 -6.27 -11.53 -6.77
C ILE A 124 -6.91 -12.75 -6.09
N SER A 125 -6.31 -13.94 -6.24
CA SER A 125 -6.83 -15.15 -5.61
C SER A 125 -6.85 -15.05 -4.09
N THR A 126 -5.79 -14.50 -3.49
CA THR A 126 -5.73 -14.28 -2.04
C THR A 126 -6.74 -13.24 -1.58
N ALA A 127 -6.94 -12.16 -2.35
CA ALA A 127 -7.95 -11.14 -2.05
C ALA A 127 -9.37 -11.73 -2.10
N CYS A 128 -9.68 -12.57 -3.08
CA CYS A 128 -10.96 -13.29 -3.14
C CYS A 128 -11.15 -14.20 -1.92
N GLY A 129 -10.11 -14.93 -1.50
CA GLY A 129 -10.15 -15.76 -0.30
C GLY A 129 -10.40 -14.94 0.98
N MET A 130 -9.74 -13.78 1.12
CA MET A 130 -9.98 -12.86 2.25
C MET A 130 -11.43 -12.34 2.26
N ALA A 131 -11.95 -11.95 1.09
CA ALA A 131 -13.31 -11.44 0.96
C ALA A 131 -14.35 -12.53 1.30
N LEU A 132 -14.15 -13.76 0.84
CA LEU A 132 -15.01 -14.89 1.16
C LEU A 132 -14.96 -15.21 2.65
N ALA A 133 -13.78 -15.29 3.25
CA ALA A 133 -13.63 -15.52 4.68
C ALA A 133 -14.34 -14.43 5.51
N ALA A 134 -14.17 -13.15 5.14
CA ALA A 134 -14.83 -12.05 5.81
C ALA A 134 -16.35 -12.14 5.72
N LYS A 135 -16.89 -12.59 4.59
CA LYS A 135 -18.32 -12.83 4.40
C LYS A 135 -18.83 -13.97 5.30
N GLU A 136 -18.12 -15.09 5.36
CA GLU A 136 -18.51 -16.26 6.16
C GLU A 136 -18.51 -15.96 7.66
N ILE A 137 -17.55 -15.17 8.16
CA ILE A 137 -17.50 -14.77 9.58
C ILE A 137 -18.38 -13.55 9.91
N GLY A 138 -19.17 -13.04 8.96
CA GLY A 138 -20.07 -11.91 9.17
C GLY A 138 -19.40 -10.54 9.30
N ARG A 139 -18.13 -10.42 8.92
CA ARG A 139 -17.36 -9.16 8.97
C ARG A 139 -17.34 -8.39 7.64
N ALA A 140 -17.76 -9.00 6.55
CA ALA A 140 -17.92 -8.31 5.28
C ALA A 140 -19.24 -7.53 5.29
N SER A 141 -19.18 -6.22 5.47
CA SER A 141 -20.25 -5.37 4.95
C SER A 141 -20.12 -5.36 3.43
N CYS A 142 -21.03 -6.00 2.71
CA CYS A 142 -21.18 -5.81 1.28
C CYS A 142 -21.59 -4.36 1.03
N ARG A 143 -20.64 -3.44 1.02
CA ARG A 143 -20.79 -2.20 0.31
C ARG A 143 -20.43 -2.50 -1.14
N GLU A 144 -21.41 -2.97 -1.90
CA GLU A 144 -21.38 -2.83 -3.35
C GLU A 144 -21.22 -1.34 -3.66
N ARG A 145 -19.99 -0.93 -3.92
CA ARG A 145 -19.75 0.33 -4.59
C ARG A 145 -19.53 0.00 -6.05
N VAL A 146 -20.62 0.06 -6.81
CA VAL A 146 -20.58 0.16 -8.25
C VAL A 146 -19.98 1.50 -8.63
#